data_193d75d60d8b4f2180ee284e23c69abf
#
_entry.id   193d75d60d8b4f2180ee284e23c69abf
#
_cell.length_a   1.000
_cell.length_b   1.000
_cell.length_c   1.000
_cell.angle_alpha   90.00
_cell.angle_beta   90.00
_cell.angle_gamma   90.00
#
_symmetry.space_group_name_H-M   'P 1'
#
loop_
_entity.id
_entity.type
_entity.pdbx_description
1 polymer ?
#
loop_
_entity_poly.entity_id
_entity_poly.type
_entity_poly.pdbx_seq_one_letter_code
_entity_poly.pdbx_strand_id
1 'polypeptide(L)'
;MRFPIIIAAVTFISCGQTSSKKKEIADKRDSAKSSLVTVKPLSDAKDKPITYTAPDEESVNEILKTKYGTEWHVLNDKEASWMKDAFDYFIIPKRKDNPNYPYITKGDYNGDGKADIAAVVTNDKKSTYQIAIILGTDNILFWKEDILEDAAISTFAKSEIEGMEREKPKKVKLKGDGITIDYFERGSFVVYWDKTSFKRIQTGD
;
A
#
# COMPACT_ATOMS: atom_id res chain seq x y z
N MET A 1 -47.81 -10.26 -22.56
CA MET A 1 -48.12 -9.32 -21.48
C MET A 1 -47.17 -8.14 -21.57
N ARG A 2 -47.71 -6.97 -21.89
CA ARG A 2 -46.91 -5.73 -22.08
C ARG A 2 -47.01 -4.92 -20.77
N PHE A 3 -45.88 -4.56 -20.19
CA PHE A 3 -45.84 -3.62 -19.04
C PHE A 3 -45.44 -2.22 -19.51
N PRO A 4 -46.06 -1.18 -19.01
CA PRO A 4 -45.80 0.20 -19.44
C PRO A 4 -44.59 0.79 -18.69
N ILE A 5 -43.81 1.56 -19.44
CA ILE A 5 -42.71 2.39 -18.93
C ILE A 5 -43.27 3.65 -18.34
N ILE A 6 -43.00 3.92 -17.06
CA ILE A 6 -43.32 5.19 -16.41
C ILE A 6 -42.08 6.06 -16.45
N ILE A 7 -42.12 7.14 -17.21
CA ILE A 7 -41.14 8.22 -17.25
C ILE A 7 -41.54 9.26 -16.21
N ALA A 8 -40.73 9.44 -15.16
CA ALA A 8 -40.88 10.54 -14.23
C ALA A 8 -39.97 11.70 -14.64
N ALA A 9 -40.57 12.80 -15.01
CA ALA A 9 -39.91 14.07 -15.30
C ALA A 9 -39.63 14.80 -13.97
N VAL A 10 -38.36 15.13 -13.72
CA VAL A 10 -37.99 16.00 -12.59
C VAL A 10 -37.73 17.40 -13.13
N THR A 11 -38.56 18.32 -12.77
CA THR A 11 -38.48 19.75 -13.05
C THR A 11 -37.49 20.43 -12.11
N PHE A 12 -36.47 21.08 -12.69
CA PHE A 12 -35.58 21.99 -11.96
C PHE A 12 -36.25 23.35 -11.79
N ILE A 13 -36.41 23.81 -10.55
CA ILE A 13 -36.76 25.19 -10.22
C ILE A 13 -35.46 25.93 -9.87
N SER A 14 -35.15 26.91 -10.70
CA SER A 14 -34.15 27.95 -10.48
C SER A 14 -34.84 29.11 -9.76
N CYS A 15 -34.30 29.63 -8.67
CA CYS A 15 -34.39 31.06 -8.34
C CYS A 15 -33.63 31.40 -7.05
N GLY A 16 -32.87 32.50 -7.10
CA GLY A 16 -32.54 33.23 -5.88
C GLY A 16 -31.16 33.92 -5.88
N GLN A 17 -31.02 34.96 -6.73
CA GLN A 17 -30.00 35.99 -6.50
C GLN A 17 -30.37 36.82 -5.27
N THR A 18 -29.41 37.05 -4.34
CA THR A 18 -29.45 38.23 -3.47
C THR A 18 -28.09 38.86 -3.39
N SER A 19 -28.08 40.08 -3.86
CA SER A 19 -27.07 41.13 -3.84
C SER A 19 -26.82 41.68 -2.42
N SER A 20 -25.60 42.26 -2.29
CA SER A 20 -25.16 43.37 -1.45
C SER A 20 -24.54 43.04 -0.07
N LYS A 21 -23.33 43.48 0.18
CA LYS A 21 -22.88 44.83 0.49
C LYS A 21 -21.35 44.92 0.61
N LYS A 22 -20.83 45.80 -0.22
CA LYS A 22 -19.48 46.38 -0.10
C LYS A 22 -19.37 47.10 1.26
N LYS A 23 -18.36 46.77 2.06
CA LYS A 23 -17.91 47.57 3.18
C LYS A 23 -16.43 47.86 2.99
N GLU A 24 -16.18 49.05 2.53
CA GLU A 24 -14.88 49.73 2.43
C GLU A 24 -14.41 49.98 3.85
N ILE A 25 -13.21 49.54 4.22
CA ILE A 25 -12.48 49.98 5.40
C ILE A 25 -11.05 50.34 4.96
N ALA A 26 -10.75 51.60 5.22
CA ALA A 26 -9.56 52.31 4.83
C ALA A 26 -8.27 51.78 5.45
N ASP A 27 -7.26 51.81 4.61
CA ASP A 27 -5.86 52.14 4.72
C ASP A 27 -5.32 52.51 6.12
N LYS A 28 -4.37 51.72 6.60
CA LYS A 28 -3.24 52.15 7.42
C LYS A 28 -2.00 51.40 6.98
N ARG A 29 -1.20 52.10 6.20
CA ARG A 29 0.19 51.75 5.90
C ARG A 29 1.02 51.93 7.15
N ASP A 30 1.52 50.82 7.69
CA ASP A 30 2.73 50.86 8.53
C ASP A 30 3.86 50.20 7.75
N SER A 31 4.86 51.07 7.49
CA SER A 31 6.09 50.71 6.82
C SER A 31 6.98 49.91 7.77
N ALA A 32 6.92 48.57 7.68
CA ALA A 32 7.95 47.72 8.27
C ALA A 32 9.00 47.40 7.21
N LYS A 33 10.21 47.88 7.45
CA LYS A 33 11.43 47.62 6.66
C LYS A 33 11.63 46.08 6.61
N SER A 34 11.33 45.47 5.47
CA SER A 34 11.73 44.09 5.17
C SER A 34 13.24 44.08 4.94
N SER A 35 13.99 43.55 5.88
CA SER A 35 15.38 43.16 5.67
C SER A 35 15.39 41.95 4.76
N LEU A 36 15.80 42.10 3.51
CA LEU A 36 16.11 41.05 2.56
C LEU A 36 17.21 40.16 3.15
N VAL A 37 16.81 39.03 3.73
CA VAL A 37 17.72 37.93 4.02
C VAL A 37 18.05 37.28 2.68
N THR A 38 19.24 37.57 2.17
CA THR A 38 19.82 36.91 1.00
C THR A 38 20.11 35.47 1.40
N VAL A 39 19.19 34.55 1.10
CA VAL A 39 19.46 33.13 1.22
C VAL A 39 20.44 32.78 0.11
N LYS A 40 21.70 32.51 0.49
CA LYS A 40 22.66 31.88 -0.43
C LYS A 40 22.06 30.58 -0.96
N PRO A 41 22.12 30.34 -2.30
CA PRO A 41 21.76 29.01 -2.82
C PRO A 41 22.66 27.97 -2.17
N LEU A 42 22.07 26.99 -1.55
CA LEU A 42 22.78 25.80 -1.09
C LEU A 42 23.41 25.15 -2.33
N SER A 43 24.73 25.01 -2.32
CA SER A 43 25.52 24.41 -3.39
C SER A 43 24.97 23.07 -3.79
N ASP A 44 24.99 22.77 -5.09
CA ASP A 44 24.68 21.50 -5.75
C ASP A 44 25.53 20.35 -5.18
N ALA A 45 25.23 19.91 -3.96
CA ALA A 45 25.56 18.57 -3.54
C ALA A 45 24.64 17.67 -4.36
N LYS A 46 25.18 17.00 -5.38
CA LYS A 46 24.52 15.87 -6.04
C LYS A 46 24.29 14.84 -4.95
N ASP A 47 23.13 14.88 -4.32
CA ASP A 47 22.68 13.87 -3.40
C ASP A 47 22.68 12.55 -4.18
N LYS A 48 23.63 11.68 -3.87
CA LYS A 48 23.53 10.29 -4.26
C LYS A 48 22.20 9.81 -3.71
N PRO A 49 21.34 9.20 -4.52
CA PRO A 49 20.07 8.70 -4.02
C PRO A 49 20.36 7.75 -2.86
N ILE A 50 19.93 8.14 -1.66
CA ILE A 50 20.02 7.29 -0.47
C ILE A 50 19.10 6.12 -0.78
N THR A 51 19.69 4.95 -1.00
CA THR A 51 18.93 3.72 -1.20
C THR A 51 18.35 3.34 0.15
N TYR A 52 17.03 3.32 0.23
CA TYR A 52 16.34 2.82 1.41
C TYR A 52 16.48 1.30 1.47
N THR A 53 16.87 0.77 2.64
CA THR A 53 16.92 -0.67 2.95
C THR A 53 16.00 -0.93 4.13
N ALA A 54 15.06 -1.87 3.98
CA ALA A 54 14.17 -2.25 5.07
C ALA A 54 14.95 -2.94 6.20
N PRO A 55 14.67 -2.65 7.49
CA PRO A 55 15.45 -3.20 8.60
C PRO A 55 15.56 -4.73 8.65
N ASP A 56 14.52 -5.43 8.19
CA ASP A 56 14.49 -6.91 8.19
C ASP A 56 14.94 -7.54 6.86
N GLU A 57 15.32 -6.74 5.86
CA GLU A 57 15.66 -7.21 4.51
C GLU A 57 16.81 -8.19 4.51
N GLU A 58 17.89 -7.88 5.23
CA GLU A 58 19.08 -8.76 5.31
C GLU A 58 18.74 -10.13 5.89
N SER A 59 17.98 -10.18 6.97
CA SER A 59 17.58 -11.43 7.62
C SER A 59 16.68 -12.29 6.72
N VAL A 60 15.74 -11.68 6.00
CA VAL A 60 14.89 -12.39 5.03
C VAL A 60 15.71 -12.92 3.86
N ASN A 61 16.63 -12.11 3.32
CA ASN A 61 17.49 -12.51 2.23
C ASN A 61 18.41 -13.69 2.61
N GLU A 62 18.96 -13.73 3.84
CA GLU A 62 19.75 -14.87 4.31
C GLU A 62 18.91 -16.16 4.45
N ILE A 63 17.65 -16.07 4.89
CA ILE A 63 16.74 -17.22 4.93
C ILE A 63 16.46 -17.73 3.51
N LEU A 64 16.14 -16.84 2.57
CA LEU A 64 15.88 -17.18 1.17
C LEU A 64 17.10 -17.82 0.52
N LYS A 65 18.28 -17.22 0.69
CA LYS A 65 19.54 -17.69 0.15
C LYS A 65 19.88 -19.11 0.63
N THR A 66 19.70 -19.37 1.92
CA THR A 66 19.97 -20.69 2.51
C THR A 66 19.13 -21.79 1.89
N LYS A 67 17.85 -21.50 1.54
CA LYS A 67 16.90 -22.52 1.06
C LYS A 67 16.75 -22.58 -0.46
N TYR A 68 16.90 -21.45 -1.14
CA TYR A 68 16.57 -21.32 -2.57
C TYR A 68 17.71 -20.74 -3.41
N GLY A 69 18.86 -20.44 -2.79
CA GLY A 69 20.01 -19.86 -3.48
C GLY A 69 19.93 -18.33 -3.59
N THR A 70 20.98 -17.74 -4.17
CA THR A 70 21.18 -16.29 -4.22
C THR A 70 20.29 -15.57 -5.24
N GLU A 71 19.48 -16.28 -5.99
CA GLU A 71 18.65 -15.72 -7.04
C GLU A 71 17.38 -15.03 -6.51
N TRP A 72 16.97 -15.39 -5.29
CA TRP A 72 15.80 -14.83 -4.63
C TRP A 72 16.20 -13.79 -3.59
N HIS A 73 15.59 -12.61 -3.67
CA HIS A 73 15.80 -11.56 -2.69
C HIS A 73 14.53 -10.72 -2.50
N VAL A 74 14.50 -9.95 -1.42
CA VAL A 74 13.42 -9.00 -1.13
C VAL A 74 13.44 -7.90 -2.17
N LEU A 75 12.26 -7.57 -2.72
CA LEU A 75 12.09 -6.45 -3.64
C LEU A 75 12.52 -5.13 -2.96
N ASN A 76 13.16 -4.25 -3.70
CA ASN A 76 13.62 -2.96 -3.23
C ASN A 76 13.18 -1.81 -4.15
N ASP A 77 13.36 -0.56 -3.70
CA ASP A 77 12.89 0.63 -4.40
C ASP A 77 13.48 0.84 -5.80
N LYS A 78 14.64 0.24 -6.10
CA LYS A 78 15.28 0.38 -7.42
C LYS A 78 14.68 -0.55 -8.46
N GLU A 79 14.14 -1.68 -7.99
CA GLU A 79 13.58 -2.74 -8.82
C GLU A 79 12.06 -2.59 -8.95
N ALA A 80 11.44 -1.95 -7.97
CA ALA A 80 10.02 -1.69 -7.97
C ALA A 80 9.64 -0.57 -8.96
N SER A 81 8.53 -0.75 -9.67
CA SER A 81 8.03 0.22 -10.66
C SER A 81 6.99 1.17 -10.06
N TRP A 82 7.32 1.82 -8.94
CA TRP A 82 6.40 2.76 -8.30
C TRP A 82 6.12 3.99 -9.18
N MET A 83 4.84 4.33 -9.32
CA MET A 83 4.49 5.67 -9.77
C MET A 83 4.96 6.69 -8.74
N LYS A 84 5.47 7.86 -9.23
CA LYS A 84 6.03 8.89 -8.34
C LYS A 84 5.06 9.32 -7.25
N ASP A 85 3.78 9.52 -7.58
CA ASP A 85 2.77 9.96 -6.63
C ASP A 85 2.47 8.87 -5.58
N ALA A 86 2.41 7.60 -6.00
CA ALA A 86 2.29 6.47 -5.07
C ALA A 86 3.46 6.41 -4.10
N PHE A 87 4.67 6.60 -4.60
CA PHE A 87 5.87 6.58 -3.80
C PHE A 87 5.91 7.73 -2.78
N ASP A 88 5.72 8.97 -3.24
CA ASP A 88 5.85 10.17 -2.41
C ASP A 88 4.71 10.32 -1.38
N TYR A 89 3.47 10.01 -1.77
CA TYR A 89 2.29 10.27 -0.93
C TYR A 89 1.76 9.04 -0.19
N PHE A 90 2.16 7.84 -0.59
CA PHE A 90 1.66 6.60 0.01
C PHE A 90 2.79 5.79 0.68
N ILE A 91 3.91 5.53 -0.02
CA ILE A 91 5.00 4.70 0.51
C ILE A 91 5.80 5.44 1.59
N ILE A 92 6.38 6.60 1.25
CA ILE A 92 7.25 7.35 2.17
C ILE A 92 6.56 7.69 3.50
N PRO A 93 5.31 8.17 3.53
CA PRO A 93 4.66 8.46 4.81
C PRO A 93 4.47 7.24 5.70
N LYS A 94 4.08 6.08 5.14
CA LYS A 94 3.87 4.85 5.92
C LYS A 94 5.17 4.27 6.49
N ARG A 95 6.33 4.52 5.87
CA ARG A 95 7.64 4.08 6.38
C ARG A 95 8.03 4.72 7.70
N LYS A 96 7.48 5.87 8.05
CA LYS A 96 7.72 6.52 9.35
C LYS A 96 7.23 5.67 10.52
N ASP A 97 6.10 4.99 10.32
CA ASP A 97 5.46 4.15 11.33
C ASP A 97 5.86 2.68 11.17
N ASN A 98 6.12 2.23 9.95
CA ASN A 98 6.54 0.88 9.61
C ASN A 98 7.76 0.90 8.68
N PRO A 99 8.99 0.85 9.22
CA PRO A 99 10.22 0.92 8.41
C PRO A 99 10.41 -0.24 7.42
N ASN A 100 9.70 -1.35 7.58
CA ASN A 100 9.75 -2.47 6.63
C ASN A 100 8.79 -2.32 5.43
N TYR A 101 7.90 -1.31 5.48
CA TYR A 101 6.94 -1.05 4.41
C TYR A 101 7.65 -0.55 3.14
N PRO A 102 7.29 -0.97 1.94
CA PRO A 102 6.12 -1.76 1.59
C PRO A 102 6.41 -3.26 1.42
N TYR A 103 7.64 -3.73 1.62
CA TYR A 103 8.07 -5.03 1.13
C TYR A 103 8.07 -6.14 2.17
N ILE A 104 8.07 -5.82 3.47
CA ILE A 104 8.10 -6.82 4.55
C ILE A 104 7.05 -6.48 5.59
N THR A 105 6.37 -7.50 6.10
CA THR A 105 5.41 -7.38 7.21
C THR A 105 5.46 -8.61 8.10
N LYS A 106 5.03 -8.46 9.37
CA LYS A 106 5.05 -9.52 10.39
C LYS A 106 3.67 -9.70 10.99
N GLY A 107 3.30 -10.95 11.26
CA GLY A 107 2.02 -11.32 11.87
C GLY A 107 1.98 -12.80 12.21
N ASP A 108 0.88 -13.28 12.78
CA ASP A 108 0.59 -14.70 12.96
C ASP A 108 -0.29 -15.17 11.80
N TYR A 109 0.31 -15.45 10.64
CA TYR A 109 -0.44 -15.68 9.40
C TYR A 109 -1.11 -17.05 9.31
N ASN A 110 -0.63 -18.05 10.04
CA ASN A 110 -1.23 -19.39 10.08
C ASN A 110 -2.13 -19.61 11.31
N GLY A 111 -2.15 -18.71 12.26
CA GLY A 111 -2.96 -18.74 13.49
C GLY A 111 -2.45 -19.72 14.54
N ASP A 112 -1.12 -19.97 14.59
CA ASP A 112 -0.48 -20.86 15.57
C ASP A 112 0.04 -20.12 16.82
N GLY A 113 -0.11 -18.81 16.85
CA GLY A 113 0.31 -17.93 17.95
C GLY A 113 1.79 -17.54 17.91
N LYS A 114 2.51 -17.84 16.82
CA LYS A 114 3.89 -17.43 16.60
C LYS A 114 3.99 -16.33 15.57
N ALA A 115 5.05 -15.56 15.64
CA ALA A 115 5.32 -14.54 14.64
C ALA A 115 5.85 -15.17 13.35
N ASP A 116 5.22 -14.81 12.26
CA ASP A 116 5.60 -15.14 10.89
C ASP A 116 6.06 -13.88 10.15
N ILE A 117 6.71 -14.05 9.01
CA ILE A 117 7.16 -12.96 8.15
C ILE A 117 6.57 -13.17 6.75
N ALA A 118 6.07 -12.09 6.15
CA ALA A 118 5.76 -12.05 4.72
C ALA A 118 6.62 -11.00 4.04
N ALA A 119 7.18 -11.34 2.87
CA ALA A 119 8.03 -10.43 2.11
C ALA A 119 7.71 -10.51 0.62
N VAL A 120 7.61 -9.36 -0.05
CA VAL A 120 7.60 -9.29 -1.53
C VAL A 120 9.00 -9.60 -2.01
N VAL A 121 9.13 -10.64 -2.82
CA VAL A 121 10.42 -11.13 -3.32
C VAL A 121 10.42 -11.21 -4.84
N THR A 122 11.59 -11.02 -5.41
CA THR A 122 11.83 -11.19 -6.84
C THR A 122 12.90 -12.24 -7.10
N ASN A 123 12.96 -12.70 -8.35
CA ASN A 123 13.98 -13.66 -8.81
C ASN A 123 14.70 -13.08 -10.02
N ASP A 124 16.01 -12.87 -9.90
CA ASP A 124 16.84 -12.24 -10.92
C ASP A 124 16.78 -12.90 -12.31
N LYS A 125 16.60 -14.22 -12.32
CA LYS A 125 16.59 -14.98 -13.58
C LYS A 125 15.21 -15.03 -14.26
N LYS A 126 14.14 -14.86 -13.47
CA LYS A 126 12.78 -15.11 -13.96
C LYS A 126 11.94 -13.86 -14.10
N SER A 127 12.41 -12.72 -13.59
CA SER A 127 11.62 -11.46 -13.51
C SER A 127 10.20 -11.71 -12.98
N THR A 128 10.10 -12.47 -11.88
CA THR A 128 8.83 -12.84 -11.27
C THR A 128 8.76 -12.30 -9.86
N TYR A 129 7.57 -11.82 -9.48
CA TYR A 129 7.28 -11.30 -8.16
C TYR A 129 6.38 -12.28 -7.41
N GLN A 130 6.67 -12.48 -6.13
CA GLN A 130 5.93 -13.39 -5.26
C GLN A 130 5.93 -12.85 -3.84
N ILE A 131 5.05 -13.35 -2.99
CA ILE A 131 5.18 -13.16 -1.55
C ILE A 131 5.77 -14.44 -0.95
N ALA A 132 6.95 -14.34 -0.35
CA ALA A 132 7.49 -15.37 0.51
C ALA A 132 6.86 -15.25 1.88
N ILE A 133 6.13 -16.25 2.32
CA ILE A 133 5.52 -16.34 3.65
C ILE A 133 6.32 -17.35 4.47
N ILE A 134 7.04 -16.86 5.46
CA ILE A 134 7.94 -17.63 6.31
C ILE A 134 7.20 -17.89 7.61
N LEU A 135 6.75 -19.15 7.79
CA LEU A 135 6.03 -19.60 8.97
C LEU A 135 7.04 -20.12 10.01
N GLY A 136 7.15 -19.41 11.13
CA GLY A 136 8.18 -19.67 12.13
C GLY A 136 9.57 -19.51 11.57
N THR A 137 10.46 -20.52 11.75
CA THR A 137 11.88 -20.42 11.34
C THR A 137 12.19 -21.07 9.99
N ASP A 138 11.38 -22.03 9.55
CA ASP A 138 11.83 -22.95 8.51
C ASP A 138 10.86 -23.24 7.37
N ASN A 139 9.60 -22.95 7.51
CA ASN A 139 8.59 -23.27 6.50
C ASN A 139 8.31 -22.04 5.63
N ILE A 140 8.78 -22.06 4.37
CA ILE A 140 8.56 -20.97 3.42
C ILE A 140 7.55 -21.42 2.38
N LEU A 141 6.48 -20.66 2.26
CA LEU A 141 5.45 -20.80 1.24
C LEU A 141 5.50 -19.61 0.30
N PHE A 142 5.36 -19.84 -1.00
CA PHE A 142 5.30 -18.78 -1.99
C PHE A 142 3.87 -18.56 -2.46
N TRP A 143 3.37 -17.36 -2.25
CA TRP A 143 2.15 -16.88 -2.87
C TRP A 143 2.50 -16.22 -4.21
N LYS A 144 1.89 -16.68 -5.31
CA LYS A 144 2.28 -16.32 -6.68
C LYS A 144 1.20 -15.59 -7.46
N GLU A 145 -0.03 -15.57 -6.96
CA GLU A 145 -1.16 -15.01 -7.70
C GLU A 145 -1.12 -13.48 -7.68
N ASP A 146 -1.08 -12.88 -8.87
CA ASP A 146 -1.24 -11.45 -9.10
C ASP A 146 -0.26 -10.54 -8.32
N ILE A 147 0.98 -11.00 -8.09
CA ILE A 147 2.01 -10.15 -7.49
C ILE A 147 2.78 -9.43 -8.58
N LEU A 148 2.81 -8.10 -8.48
CA LEU A 148 3.47 -7.19 -9.41
C LEU A 148 4.61 -6.44 -8.70
N GLU A 149 5.44 -5.77 -9.48
CA GLU A 149 6.62 -5.00 -9.02
C GLU A 149 6.30 -3.80 -8.13
N ASP A 150 5.05 -3.38 -8.08
CA ASP A 150 4.54 -2.29 -7.24
C ASP A 150 3.54 -2.78 -6.17
N ALA A 151 3.66 -4.02 -5.74
CA ALA A 151 2.89 -4.53 -4.62
C ALA A 151 3.38 -3.95 -3.29
N ALA A 152 2.47 -3.37 -2.52
CA ALA A 152 2.73 -3.00 -1.13
C ALA A 152 2.03 -3.98 -0.20
N ILE A 153 2.74 -4.52 0.78
CA ILE A 153 2.15 -5.44 1.75
C ILE A 153 2.12 -4.87 3.16
N SER A 154 1.09 -5.24 3.91
CA SER A 154 0.95 -4.94 5.32
C SER A 154 0.17 -6.04 6.04
N THR A 155 0.23 -6.04 7.38
CA THR A 155 -0.54 -7.00 8.18
C THR A 155 -1.97 -6.51 8.35
N PHE A 156 -2.92 -7.38 8.02
CA PHE A 156 -4.33 -7.24 8.36
C PHE A 156 -4.58 -7.99 9.66
N ALA A 157 -4.88 -7.28 10.73
CA ALA A 157 -5.08 -7.89 12.03
C ALA A 157 -6.22 -8.91 12.02
N LYS A 158 -6.04 -10.02 12.75
CA LYS A 158 -7.03 -11.07 12.92
C LYS A 158 -8.41 -10.51 13.28
N SER A 159 -9.36 -10.66 12.37
CA SER A 159 -10.73 -10.17 12.52
C SER A 159 -11.67 -10.90 11.57
N GLU A 160 -12.87 -10.38 11.42
CA GLU A 160 -13.78 -10.74 10.35
C GLU A 160 -13.54 -9.82 9.16
N ILE A 161 -13.49 -10.38 7.96
CA ILE A 161 -13.25 -9.65 6.72
C ILE A 161 -14.41 -9.91 5.74
N GLU A 162 -14.85 -8.87 5.08
CA GLU A 162 -15.83 -8.91 4.00
C GLU A 162 -15.18 -8.45 2.70
N GLY A 163 -15.54 -9.10 1.60
CA GLY A 163 -15.00 -8.76 0.29
C GLY A 163 -15.59 -9.65 -0.80
N MET A 164 -14.87 -9.75 -1.92
CA MET A 164 -15.29 -10.53 -3.08
C MET A 164 -14.34 -11.72 -3.31
N GLU A 165 -14.91 -12.93 -3.44
CA GLU A 165 -14.17 -14.09 -3.90
C GLU A 165 -14.81 -14.58 -5.21
N ARG A 166 -14.08 -14.54 -6.33
CA ARG A 166 -14.58 -14.89 -7.66
C ARG A 166 -15.91 -14.19 -7.97
N GLU A 167 -15.95 -12.87 -7.80
CA GLU A 167 -17.11 -12.01 -8.08
C GLU A 167 -18.34 -12.25 -7.18
N LYS A 168 -18.18 -13.00 -6.09
CA LYS A 168 -19.26 -13.25 -5.13
C LYS A 168 -18.92 -12.64 -3.78
N PRO A 169 -19.87 -11.94 -3.14
CA PRO A 169 -19.70 -11.45 -1.78
C PRO A 169 -19.35 -12.62 -0.83
N LYS A 170 -18.35 -12.42 -0.02
CA LYS A 170 -17.89 -13.40 0.97
C LYS A 170 -17.50 -12.71 2.26
N LYS A 171 -17.83 -13.35 3.36
CA LYS A 171 -17.44 -13.00 4.70
C LYS A 171 -16.62 -14.11 5.32
N VAL A 172 -15.46 -13.79 5.88
CA VAL A 172 -14.50 -14.75 6.43
C VAL A 172 -14.06 -14.30 7.80
N LYS A 173 -14.14 -15.21 8.78
CA LYS A 173 -13.52 -15.00 10.09
C LYS A 173 -12.10 -15.57 10.07
N LEU A 174 -11.11 -14.72 10.16
CA LEU A 174 -9.71 -15.12 10.12
C LEU A 174 -9.29 -15.89 11.38
N LYS A 175 -8.46 -16.90 11.21
CA LYS A 175 -7.87 -17.68 12.31
C LYS A 175 -6.60 -17.04 12.87
N GLY A 176 -5.79 -16.48 12.00
CA GLY A 176 -4.60 -15.68 12.26
C GLY A 176 -4.73 -14.32 11.60
N ASP A 177 -3.62 -13.62 11.49
CA ASP A 177 -3.56 -12.38 10.72
C ASP A 177 -3.65 -12.65 9.22
N GLY A 178 -4.05 -11.65 8.45
CA GLY A 178 -3.98 -11.66 6.99
C GLY A 178 -2.81 -10.83 6.49
N ILE A 179 -2.49 -10.99 5.21
CA ILE A 179 -1.52 -10.16 4.49
C ILE A 179 -2.32 -9.31 3.51
N THR A 180 -2.40 -8.00 3.76
CA THR A 180 -2.96 -7.06 2.78
C THR A 180 -1.95 -6.87 1.66
N ILE A 181 -2.44 -6.86 0.42
CA ILE A 181 -1.70 -6.52 -0.79
C ILE A 181 -2.42 -5.32 -1.40
N ASP A 182 -1.74 -4.18 -1.41
CA ASP A 182 -2.28 -2.93 -1.95
C ASP A 182 -1.58 -2.59 -3.27
N TYR A 183 -2.37 -2.24 -4.27
CA TYR A 183 -1.93 -1.61 -5.51
C TYR A 183 -2.52 -0.21 -5.59
N PHE A 184 -1.66 0.79 -5.69
CA PHE A 184 -2.11 2.17 -5.76
C PHE A 184 -3.08 2.37 -6.94
N GLU A 185 -4.29 2.91 -6.66
CA GLU A 185 -5.38 3.16 -7.62
C GLU A 185 -5.90 1.93 -8.40
N ARG A 186 -5.55 0.72 -7.99
CA ARG A 186 -5.97 -0.51 -8.71
C ARG A 186 -6.69 -1.53 -7.84
N GLY A 187 -6.70 -1.32 -6.53
CA GLY A 187 -7.41 -2.18 -5.60
C GLY A 187 -6.55 -2.86 -4.55
N SER A 188 -7.20 -3.59 -3.65
CA SER A 188 -6.54 -4.31 -2.56
C SER A 188 -7.12 -5.70 -2.35
N PHE A 189 -6.27 -6.58 -1.81
CA PHE A 189 -6.61 -7.95 -1.48
C PHE A 189 -6.09 -8.28 -0.09
N VAL A 190 -6.74 -9.27 0.57
CA VAL A 190 -6.17 -9.89 1.75
C VAL A 190 -5.95 -11.37 1.49
N VAL A 191 -4.70 -11.79 1.67
CA VAL A 191 -4.30 -13.20 1.66
C VAL A 191 -4.40 -13.72 3.08
N TYR A 192 -5.09 -14.82 3.29
CA TYR A 192 -5.36 -15.38 4.61
C TYR A 192 -5.25 -16.92 4.61
N TRP A 193 -4.93 -17.49 5.76
CA TRP A 193 -4.84 -18.94 5.95
C TRP A 193 -6.22 -19.57 6.13
N ASP A 194 -6.54 -20.53 5.26
CA ASP A 194 -7.78 -21.32 5.38
C ASP A 194 -7.43 -22.79 5.63
N LYS A 195 -7.20 -23.13 6.89
CA LYS A 195 -6.92 -24.48 7.40
C LYS A 195 -5.68 -25.16 6.81
N THR A 196 -5.53 -25.20 5.49
CA THR A 196 -4.47 -25.95 4.80
C THR A 196 -3.70 -25.15 3.77
N SER A 197 -4.20 -23.99 3.35
CA SER A 197 -3.59 -23.18 2.30
C SER A 197 -3.94 -21.71 2.48
N PHE A 198 -3.14 -20.84 1.90
CA PHE A 198 -3.50 -19.46 1.74
C PHE A 198 -4.57 -19.28 0.65
N LYS A 199 -5.50 -18.39 0.89
CA LYS A 199 -6.53 -17.92 -0.04
C LYS A 199 -6.54 -16.41 -0.06
N ARG A 200 -7.18 -15.82 -1.07
CA ARG A 200 -7.36 -14.38 -1.15
C ARG A 200 -8.82 -13.97 -1.18
N ILE A 201 -9.08 -12.77 -0.74
CA ILE A 201 -10.35 -12.05 -0.87
C ILE A 201 -10.04 -10.62 -1.30
N GLN A 202 -10.76 -10.11 -2.30
CA GLN A 202 -10.65 -8.73 -2.74
C GLN A 202 -11.40 -7.83 -1.76
N THR A 203 -10.78 -6.75 -1.30
CA THR A 203 -11.30 -5.87 -0.26
C THR A 203 -11.45 -4.42 -0.69
N GLY A 204 -10.85 -4.05 -1.81
CA GLY A 204 -10.94 -2.72 -2.41
C GLY A 204 -10.94 -2.79 -3.94
N ASP A 205 -11.48 -1.77 -4.57
CA ASP A 205 -11.50 -1.53 -6.02
C ASP A 205 -10.39 -0.55 -6.39
#